data_72bd35b25ac2cb13861252f3ddf5c6ae
#
_entry.id   72bd35b25ac2cb13861252f3ddf5c6ae
#
_cell.length_a   1.000
_cell.length_b   1.000
_cell.length_c   1.000
_cell.angle_alpha   90.00
_cell.angle_beta   90.00
_cell.angle_gamma   90.00
#
_symmetry.space_group_name_H-M   'P 1'
#
loop_
_entity.id
_entity.type
_entity.pdbx_description
1 polymer ?
#
loop_
_entity_poly.entity_id
_entity_poly.type
_entity_poly.pdbx_seq_one_letter_code
_entity_poly.pdbx_strand_id
1 'polypeptide(L)'
;MDRRVVDKEAVRHLAVIAETLEGRVHQGRLLEESFGHVAKQLFDRTRAVQIIACGTSYHAGMVARYWLEEAGIPCQIEVASEFRYRHPVVSPDTLFVTISQSGETADTLAAL
;
A
#
# COMPACT_ATOMS: atom_id res chain seq x y z
N MET A 1 27.77 -24.33 3.90
CA MET A 1 26.37 -24.15 3.49
C MET A 1 26.29 -24.19 1.97
N ASP A 2 25.53 -25.10 1.43
CA ASP A 2 25.40 -25.25 -0.01
C ASP A 2 24.51 -24.13 -0.57
N ARG A 3 25.11 -23.23 -1.33
CA ARG A 3 24.39 -22.10 -1.93
C ARG A 3 23.46 -22.51 -3.08
N ARG A 4 23.50 -23.79 -3.48
CA ARG A 4 22.65 -24.32 -4.55
C ARG A 4 21.30 -24.83 -4.04
N VAL A 5 21.14 -24.96 -2.72
CA VAL A 5 19.85 -25.31 -2.15
C VAL A 5 18.98 -24.06 -2.11
N VAL A 6 18.08 -23.97 -3.06
CA VAL A 6 17.09 -22.88 -3.11
C VAL A 6 15.86 -23.37 -2.38
N ASP A 7 15.41 -22.60 -1.40
CA ASP A 7 14.18 -22.88 -0.71
C ASP A 7 13.00 -22.78 -1.68
N LYS A 8 12.29 -23.89 -1.86
CA LYS A 8 11.16 -23.98 -2.78
C LYS A 8 10.05 -22.99 -2.40
N GLU A 9 9.90 -22.71 -1.13
CA GLU A 9 8.90 -21.77 -0.65
C GLU A 9 9.29 -20.33 -1.02
N ALA A 10 10.56 -19.98 -0.89
CA ALA A 10 11.06 -18.67 -1.32
C ALA A 10 10.87 -18.46 -2.82
N VAL A 11 11.11 -19.48 -3.64
CA VAL A 11 10.88 -19.42 -5.09
C VAL A 11 9.40 -19.18 -5.39
N ARG A 12 8.52 -19.87 -4.67
CA ARG A 12 7.07 -19.69 -4.84
C ARG A 12 6.63 -18.28 -4.46
N HIS A 13 7.17 -17.72 -3.38
CA HIS A 13 6.90 -16.34 -2.99
C HIS A 13 7.36 -15.33 -4.04
N LEU A 14 8.54 -15.53 -4.63
CA LEU A 14 9.05 -14.69 -5.71
C LEU A 14 8.14 -14.76 -6.95
N ALA A 15 7.66 -15.96 -7.30
CA ALA A 15 6.73 -16.13 -8.41
C ALA A 15 5.43 -15.36 -8.18
N VAL A 16 4.87 -15.41 -6.96
CA VAL A 16 3.65 -14.68 -6.60
C VAL A 16 3.86 -13.17 -6.70
N ILE A 17 5.01 -12.67 -6.27
CA ILE A 17 5.35 -11.26 -6.39
C ILE A 17 5.41 -10.84 -7.87
N ALA A 18 6.07 -11.64 -8.70
CA ALA A 18 6.16 -11.38 -10.13
C ALA A 18 4.77 -11.36 -10.79
N GLU A 19 3.91 -12.32 -10.45
CA GLU A 19 2.54 -12.36 -10.95
C GLU A 19 1.72 -11.14 -10.51
N THR A 20 1.93 -10.68 -9.29
CA THR A 20 1.25 -9.48 -8.77
C THR A 20 1.61 -8.24 -9.58
N LEU A 21 2.86 -8.14 -10.02
CA LEU A 21 3.32 -7.00 -10.80
C LEU A 21 3.01 -7.11 -12.29
N GLU A 22 2.66 -8.31 -12.77
CA GLU A 22 2.32 -8.52 -14.17
C GLU A 22 1.14 -7.65 -14.58
N GLY A 23 1.29 -6.96 -15.71
CA GLY A 23 0.28 -6.03 -16.21
C GLY A 23 0.20 -4.70 -15.48
N ARG A 24 0.99 -4.50 -14.41
CA ARG A 24 1.03 -3.24 -13.64
C ARG A 24 2.32 -2.48 -13.80
N VAL A 25 3.36 -3.14 -14.28
CA VAL A 25 4.67 -2.52 -14.53
C VAL A 25 5.09 -2.81 -15.96
N HIS A 26 5.54 -1.80 -16.68
CA HIS A 26 6.03 -1.95 -18.05
C HIS A 26 7.25 -1.04 -18.24
N GLN A 27 8.36 -1.61 -18.75
CA GLN A 27 9.61 -0.87 -18.98
C GLN A 27 10.08 -0.07 -17.76
N GLY A 28 9.99 -0.69 -16.57
CA GLY A 28 10.43 -0.07 -15.32
C GLY A 28 9.50 1.03 -14.80
N ARG A 29 8.32 1.20 -15.42
CA ARG A 29 7.33 2.22 -15.00
C ARG A 29 6.04 1.56 -14.54
N LEU A 30 5.45 2.15 -13.53
CA LEU A 30 4.14 1.74 -13.05
C LEU A 30 3.07 2.16 -14.05
N LEU A 31 2.20 1.22 -14.41
CA LEU A 31 1.03 1.52 -15.24
C LEU A 31 -0.08 2.08 -14.36
N GLU A 32 -0.28 3.38 -14.40
CA GLU A 32 -1.26 4.08 -13.57
C GLU A 32 -2.68 3.57 -13.81
N GLU A 33 -3.00 3.16 -15.03
CA GLU A 33 -4.30 2.62 -15.40
C GLU A 33 -4.67 1.35 -14.63
N SER A 34 -3.68 0.63 -14.08
CA SER A 34 -3.93 -0.55 -13.26
C SER A 34 -4.67 -0.24 -11.96
N PHE A 35 -4.71 1.02 -11.56
CA PHE A 35 -5.43 1.50 -10.36
C PHE A 35 -6.75 2.19 -10.70
N GLY A 36 -7.18 2.13 -11.96
CA GLY A 36 -8.42 2.76 -12.41
C GLY A 36 -8.17 3.95 -13.33
N HIS A 37 -9.18 4.32 -14.09
CA HIS A 37 -9.05 5.35 -15.13
C HIS A 37 -8.84 6.79 -14.59
N VAL A 38 -9.13 7.03 -13.31
CA VAL A 38 -8.90 8.34 -12.68
C VAL A 38 -7.62 8.38 -11.84
N ALA A 39 -6.87 7.29 -11.78
CA ALA A 39 -5.72 7.17 -10.91
C ALA A 39 -4.64 8.23 -11.21
N LYS A 40 -4.34 8.47 -12.46
CA LYS A 40 -3.35 9.48 -12.85
C LYS A 40 -3.68 10.87 -12.29
N GLN A 41 -4.94 11.29 -12.41
CA GLN A 41 -5.39 12.58 -11.89
C GLN A 41 -5.26 12.66 -10.38
N LEU A 42 -5.63 11.59 -9.68
CA LEU A 42 -5.52 11.50 -8.23
C LEU A 42 -4.07 11.55 -7.78
N PHE A 43 -3.20 10.78 -8.43
CA PHE A 43 -1.78 10.73 -8.08
C PHE A 43 -1.09 12.07 -8.33
N ASP A 44 -1.39 12.73 -9.45
CA ASP A 44 -0.82 14.03 -9.79
C ASP A 44 -1.19 15.11 -8.77
N ARG A 45 -2.37 15.02 -8.16
CA ARG A 45 -2.87 15.97 -7.16
C ARG A 45 -2.45 15.64 -5.73
N THR A 46 -1.97 14.42 -5.47
CA THR A 46 -1.63 13.96 -4.13
C THR A 46 -0.47 14.74 -3.55
N ARG A 47 -0.66 15.30 -2.35
CA ARG A 47 0.35 16.03 -1.59
C ARG A 47 0.73 15.33 -0.30
N ALA A 48 -0.10 14.41 0.18
CA ALA A 48 0.12 13.65 1.38
C ALA A 48 -0.58 12.31 1.25
N VAL A 49 -0.14 11.34 2.04
CA VAL A 49 -0.74 9.99 2.04
C VAL A 49 -1.16 9.62 3.47
N GLN A 50 -2.34 9.08 3.60
CA GLN A 50 -2.85 8.49 4.84
C GLN A 50 -3.06 7.01 4.62
N ILE A 51 -2.31 6.18 5.31
CA ILE A 51 -2.45 4.73 5.24
C ILE A 51 -3.27 4.25 6.43
N ILE A 52 -4.22 3.38 6.17
CA ILE A 52 -5.09 2.79 7.18
C ILE A 52 -5.01 1.28 7.02
N ALA A 53 -4.61 0.59 8.08
CA ALA A 53 -4.45 -0.85 8.06
C ALA A 53 -4.51 -1.43 9.47
N CYS A 54 -4.61 -2.73 9.59
CA CYS A 54 -4.51 -3.44 10.86
C CYS A 54 -3.74 -4.76 10.69
N GLY A 55 -3.25 -5.29 11.80
CA GLY A 55 -2.48 -6.53 11.81
C GLY A 55 -1.17 -6.41 11.03
N THR A 56 -0.85 -7.44 10.27
CA THR A 56 0.39 -7.49 9.48
C THR A 56 0.39 -6.47 8.35
N SER A 57 -0.78 -6.09 7.85
CA SER A 57 -0.90 -5.04 6.84
C SER A 57 -0.43 -3.68 7.36
N TYR A 58 -0.60 -3.43 8.67
CA TYR A 58 -0.08 -2.22 9.30
C TYR A 58 1.45 -2.15 9.17
N HIS A 59 2.16 -3.27 9.37
CA HIS A 59 3.61 -3.31 9.23
C HIS A 59 4.05 -3.04 7.78
N ALA A 60 3.33 -3.56 6.80
CA ALA A 60 3.58 -3.24 5.40
C ALA A 60 3.41 -1.75 5.13
N GLY A 61 2.38 -1.14 5.73
CA GLY A 61 2.16 0.30 5.64
C GLY A 61 3.29 1.12 6.25
N MET A 62 3.89 0.65 7.35
CA MET A 62 5.03 1.31 7.97
C MET A 62 6.25 1.36 7.04
N VAL A 63 6.50 0.29 6.30
CA VAL A 63 7.58 0.26 5.29
C VAL A 63 7.27 1.26 4.17
N ALA A 64 6.04 1.26 3.66
CA ALA A 64 5.62 2.19 2.62
C ALA A 64 5.77 3.65 3.07
N ARG A 65 5.49 3.94 4.33
CA ARG A 65 5.68 5.27 4.90
C ARG A 65 7.12 5.75 4.76
N TYR A 66 8.10 4.92 5.07
CA TYR A 66 9.51 5.28 4.93
C TYR A 66 9.86 5.60 3.47
N TRP A 67 9.37 4.80 2.53
CA TRP A 67 9.61 5.05 1.11
C TRP A 67 8.98 6.35 0.62
N LEU A 68 7.77 6.65 1.07
CA LEU A 68 7.09 7.89 0.70
C LEU A 68 7.80 9.12 1.29
N GLU A 69 8.22 9.06 2.55
CA GLU A 69 8.96 10.13 3.19
C GLU A 69 10.31 10.37 2.49
N GLU A 70 10.99 9.31 2.08
CA GLU A 70 12.24 9.41 1.32
C GLU A 70 12.01 10.11 -0.02
N ALA A 71 10.85 9.92 -0.64
CA ALA A 71 10.44 10.60 -1.86
C ALA A 71 9.91 12.02 -1.61
N GLY A 72 9.90 12.49 -0.37
CA GLY A 72 9.44 13.83 -0.02
C GLY A 72 7.93 13.96 0.17
N ILE A 73 7.21 12.84 0.31
CA ILE A 73 5.76 12.84 0.48
C ILE A 73 5.42 12.58 1.94
N PRO A 74 4.77 13.54 2.63
CA PRO A 74 4.29 13.30 3.99
C PRO A 74 3.34 12.12 4.03
N CYS A 75 3.58 11.20 4.96
CA CYS A 75 2.77 10.00 5.11
C CYS A 75 2.49 9.73 6.58
N GLN A 76 1.23 9.49 6.89
CA GLN A 76 0.81 9.01 8.19
C GLN A 76 0.22 7.62 8.03
N ILE A 77 0.41 6.80 9.06
CA ILE A 77 -0.19 5.48 9.11
C ILE A 77 -0.91 5.31 10.43
N GLU A 78 -2.13 4.79 10.38
CA GLU A 78 -2.93 4.51 11.56
C GLU A 78 -3.53 3.13 11.52
N VAL A 79 -3.72 2.57 12.72
CA VAL A 79 -4.47 1.33 12.89
C VAL A 79 -5.94 1.63 12.59
N ALA A 80 -6.57 0.79 11.77
CA ALA A 80 -7.95 1.01 11.33
C ALA A 80 -8.94 1.09 12.51
N SER A 81 -8.73 0.29 13.56
CA SER A 81 -9.59 0.31 14.76
C SER A 81 -9.54 1.65 15.49
N GLU A 82 -8.41 2.33 15.46
CA GLU A 82 -8.26 3.65 16.06
C GLU A 82 -8.86 4.73 15.16
N PHE A 83 -8.58 4.67 13.87
CA PHE A 83 -9.01 5.68 12.91
C PHE A 83 -10.53 5.80 12.84
N ARG A 84 -11.26 4.68 12.91
CA ARG A 84 -12.74 4.68 12.81
C ARG A 84 -13.43 5.43 13.95
N TYR A 85 -12.76 5.62 15.08
CA TYR A 85 -13.34 6.23 16.27
C TYR A 85 -12.88 7.66 16.52
N ARG A 86 -11.96 8.18 15.72
CA ARG A 86 -11.51 9.55 15.88
C ARG A 86 -11.94 10.42 14.70
N HIS A 87 -11.89 11.73 14.88
CA HIS A 87 -12.21 12.72 13.87
C HIS A 87 -10.92 13.43 13.45
N PRO A 88 -10.11 12.84 12.55
CA PRO A 88 -8.85 13.43 12.18
C PRO A 88 -9.03 14.68 11.33
N VAL A 89 -8.10 15.60 11.48
CA VAL A 89 -7.98 16.72 10.55
C VAL A 89 -7.19 16.23 9.33
N VAL A 90 -7.81 16.30 8.17
CA VAL A 90 -7.21 15.81 6.92
C VAL A 90 -6.88 16.99 6.03
N SER A 91 -5.61 17.04 5.58
CA SER A 91 -5.17 18.07 4.64
C SER A 91 -5.82 17.84 3.27
N PRO A 92 -6.09 18.91 2.50
CA PRO A 92 -6.51 18.75 1.11
C PRO A 92 -5.49 17.95 0.30
N ASP A 93 -5.96 17.26 -0.73
CA ASP A 93 -5.13 16.44 -1.62
C ASP A 93 -4.37 15.31 -0.91
N THR A 94 -4.99 14.76 0.13
CA THR A 94 -4.50 13.56 0.81
C THR A 94 -5.07 12.31 0.13
N LEU A 95 -4.18 11.41 -0.27
CA LEU A 95 -4.56 10.11 -0.79
C LEU A 95 -4.73 9.13 0.37
N PHE A 96 -5.91 8.55 0.49
CA PHE A 96 -6.17 7.50 1.46
C PHE A 96 -5.87 6.14 0.84
N VAL A 97 -5.05 5.36 1.53
CA VAL A 97 -4.68 4.00 1.10
C VAL A 97 -5.07 3.03 2.21
N THR A 98 -5.93 2.09 1.89
CA THR A 98 -6.26 1.00 2.81
C THR A 98 -5.54 -0.27 2.36
N ILE A 99 -4.94 -0.97 3.31
CA ILE A 99 -4.27 -2.23 3.04
C ILE A 99 -5.01 -3.33 3.78
N SER A 100 -5.56 -4.28 3.01
CA SER A 100 -6.28 -5.41 3.57
C SER A 100 -6.01 -6.64 2.72
N GLN A 101 -5.73 -7.76 3.36
CA GLN A 101 -5.55 -9.03 2.67
C GLN A 101 -6.88 -9.58 2.14
N SER A 102 -7.90 -9.58 2.99
CA SER A 102 -9.21 -10.15 2.64
C SER A 102 -10.15 -9.13 1.97
N GLY A 103 -9.89 -7.85 2.17
CA GLY A 103 -10.83 -6.79 1.80
C GLY A 103 -12.06 -6.72 2.69
N GLU A 104 -12.11 -7.53 3.74
CA GLU A 104 -13.29 -7.71 4.59
C GLU A 104 -13.05 -7.44 6.07
N THR A 105 -11.87 -6.95 6.44
CA THR A 105 -11.58 -6.62 7.83
C THR A 105 -12.53 -5.53 8.31
N ALA A 106 -13.34 -5.84 9.33
CA ALA A 106 -14.43 -4.97 9.79
C ALA A 106 -13.96 -3.55 10.14
N ASP A 107 -12.84 -3.43 10.87
CA ASP A 107 -12.31 -2.13 11.26
C ASP A 107 -11.82 -1.31 10.06
N THR A 108 -11.20 -1.96 9.07
CA THR A 108 -10.75 -1.30 7.85
C THR A 108 -11.94 -0.78 7.04
N LEU A 109 -12.98 -1.59 6.88
CA LEU A 109 -14.19 -1.17 6.18
C LEU A 109 -14.90 -0.04 6.90
N ALA A 110 -14.97 -0.09 8.22
CA ALA A 110 -15.63 0.94 9.02
C ALA A 110 -14.85 2.25 9.07
N ALA A 111 -13.54 2.23 8.82
CA ALA A 111 -12.70 3.43 8.77
C ALA A 111 -12.87 4.24 7.49
N LEU A 112 -13.40 3.63 6.45
CA LEU A 112 -13.69 4.29 5.18
C LEU A 112 -14.95 5.14 5.28
#